data_c5f9a453cb0440a124ade5750d1412e6
#
_entry.id   c5f9a453cb0440a124ade5750d1412e6
#
_cell.length_a   1.000
_cell.length_b   1.000
_cell.length_c   1.000
_cell.angle_alpha   90.00
_cell.angle_beta   90.00
_cell.angle_gamma   90.00
#
_symmetry.space_group_name_H-M   'P 1'
#
loop_
_entity.id
_entity.type
_entity.pdbx_description
1 polymer ?
#
loop_
_entity_poly.entity_id
_entity_poly.type
_entity_poly.pdbx_seq_one_letter_code
_entity_poly.pdbx_strand_id
1 'polypeptide(L)'
;MLNLECKTALAPEEVLEELKRSFGKGGLGLEVKEENPQCITFEGGGGYITATLCEEKGKTRVDLATQEWDYQVKQFASKLR
;
A
#
# COMPACT_ATOMS: atom_id res chain seq x y z
N MET A 1 -9.44 -10.30 -7.52
CA MET A 1 -9.24 -9.43 -6.38
C MET A 1 -8.33 -10.08 -5.36
N LEU A 2 -7.35 -9.36 -4.86
CA LEU A 2 -6.39 -9.86 -3.88
C LEU A 2 -6.49 -9.06 -2.59
N ASN A 3 -6.48 -9.78 -1.46
CA ASN A 3 -6.37 -9.16 -0.14
C ASN A 3 -5.17 -9.80 0.54
N LEU A 4 -4.33 -8.96 1.15
CA LEU A 4 -3.08 -9.44 1.69
C LEU A 4 -2.69 -8.58 2.89
N GLU A 5 -2.15 -9.22 3.91
CA GLU A 5 -1.74 -8.54 5.13
C GLU A 5 -0.24 -8.75 5.35
N CYS A 6 0.46 -7.70 5.76
CA CYS A 6 1.85 -7.84 6.17
C CYS A 6 2.13 -6.93 7.34
N LYS A 7 3.26 -7.18 8.01
CA LYS A 7 3.70 -6.37 9.13
C LYS A 7 5.10 -5.87 8.89
N THR A 8 5.38 -4.66 9.33
CA THR A 8 6.69 -4.05 9.14
C THR A 8 7.09 -3.25 10.39
N ALA A 9 8.38 -3.07 10.57
CA ALA A 9 8.90 -2.25 11.66
C ALA A 9 8.85 -0.75 11.32
N LEU A 10 8.54 -0.40 10.08
CA LEU A 10 8.44 1.00 9.68
C LEU A 10 7.24 1.67 10.33
N ALA A 11 7.37 2.96 10.62
CA ALA A 11 6.25 3.74 11.14
C ALA A 11 5.20 3.93 10.04
N PRO A 12 3.93 4.16 10.41
CA PRO A 12 2.86 4.33 9.40
C PRO A 12 3.17 5.40 8.36
N GLU A 13 3.73 6.54 8.74
CA GLU A 13 4.06 7.59 7.78
C GLU A 13 5.15 7.15 6.81
N GLU A 14 6.08 6.30 7.26
CA GLU A 14 7.11 5.75 6.38
C GLU A 14 6.52 4.77 5.39
N VAL A 15 5.54 3.98 5.84
CA VAL A 15 4.85 3.05 4.96
C VAL A 15 4.08 3.80 3.89
N LEU A 16 3.40 4.89 4.26
CA LEU A 16 2.68 5.72 3.30
C LEU A 16 3.62 6.28 2.23
N GLU A 17 4.80 6.72 2.64
CA GLU A 17 5.79 7.23 1.69
C GLU A 17 6.25 6.15 0.73
N GLU A 18 6.50 4.94 1.23
CA GLU A 18 6.90 3.83 0.39
C GLU A 18 5.80 3.44 -0.59
N LEU A 19 4.54 3.49 -0.14
CA LEU A 19 3.40 3.22 -1.01
C LEU A 19 3.33 4.24 -2.14
N LYS A 20 3.46 5.51 -1.82
CA LYS A 20 3.43 6.56 -2.83
C LYS A 20 4.58 6.44 -3.82
N ARG A 21 5.75 6.05 -3.33
CA ARG A 21 6.92 5.88 -4.19
C ARG A 21 6.74 4.68 -5.13
N SER A 22 6.15 3.61 -4.63
CA SER A 22 5.99 2.39 -5.43
C SER A 22 4.82 2.45 -6.40
N PHE A 23 3.70 3.04 -5.98
CA PHE A 23 2.48 3.00 -6.78
C PHE A 23 2.08 4.35 -7.35
N GLY A 24 2.57 5.42 -6.79
CA GLY A 24 2.25 6.77 -7.27
C GLY A 24 3.13 7.21 -8.42
N LYS A 25 3.35 8.52 -8.52
CA LYS A 25 4.05 9.14 -9.66
C LYS A 25 5.45 8.58 -9.91
N GLY A 26 6.17 8.22 -8.86
CA GLY A 26 7.53 7.71 -9.03
C GLY A 26 7.60 6.23 -9.37
N GLY A 27 6.49 5.53 -9.40
CA GLY A 27 6.45 4.10 -9.65
C GLY A 27 5.49 3.76 -10.77
N LEU A 28 4.35 3.14 -10.42
CA LEU A 28 3.37 2.73 -11.44
C LEU A 28 2.62 3.88 -12.07
N GLY A 29 2.67 5.07 -11.47
CA GLY A 29 1.98 6.23 -12.01
C GLY A 29 0.50 6.25 -11.71
N LEU A 30 0.06 5.53 -10.68
CA LEU A 30 -1.34 5.52 -10.30
C LEU A 30 -1.71 6.83 -9.62
N GLU A 31 -2.98 7.18 -9.70
CA GLU A 31 -3.48 8.40 -9.10
C GLU A 31 -3.95 8.15 -7.68
N VAL A 32 -3.57 9.04 -6.74
CA VAL A 32 -4.05 8.96 -5.37
C VAL A 32 -5.46 9.53 -5.32
N LYS A 33 -6.44 8.69 -5.00
CA LYS A 33 -7.83 9.10 -4.93
C LYS A 33 -8.26 9.47 -3.52
N GLU A 34 -7.64 8.85 -2.53
CA GLU A 34 -7.96 9.11 -1.14
C GLU A 34 -6.72 8.90 -0.30
N GLU A 35 -6.51 9.78 0.66
CA GLU A 35 -5.36 9.65 1.54
C GLU A 35 -5.67 10.25 2.91
N ASN A 36 -5.37 9.48 3.96
CA ASN A 36 -5.37 9.98 5.33
C ASN A 36 -4.27 9.21 6.07
N PRO A 37 -3.97 9.55 7.34
CA PRO A 37 -2.84 8.91 8.04
C PRO A 37 -2.93 7.39 8.18
N GLN A 38 -4.10 6.82 7.99
CA GLN A 38 -4.31 5.38 8.18
C GLN A 38 -4.73 4.63 6.92
N CYS A 39 -4.91 5.35 5.81
CA CYS A 39 -5.44 4.72 4.61
C CYS A 39 -5.05 5.51 3.36
N ILE A 40 -4.76 4.80 2.29
CA ILE A 40 -4.51 5.44 1.00
C ILE A 40 -5.05 4.55 -0.11
N THR A 41 -5.68 5.17 -1.11
CA THR A 41 -6.22 4.46 -2.27
C THR A 41 -5.62 5.05 -3.54
N PHE A 42 -5.12 4.15 -4.40
CA PHE A 42 -4.60 4.49 -5.71
C PHE A 42 -5.50 3.90 -6.78
N GLU A 43 -5.68 4.60 -7.90
CA GLU A 43 -6.43 4.09 -9.02
C GLU A 43 -5.71 4.34 -10.34
N GLY A 44 -5.85 3.41 -11.25
CA GLY A 44 -5.29 3.53 -12.58
C GLY A 44 -5.25 2.19 -13.29
N GLY A 45 -5.12 2.21 -14.63
CA GLY A 45 -5.01 1.00 -15.42
C GLY A 45 -6.20 0.06 -15.31
N GLY A 46 -7.38 0.59 -14.97
CA GLY A 46 -8.57 -0.23 -14.85
C GLY A 46 -8.74 -0.93 -13.50
N GLY A 47 -7.86 -0.60 -12.53
CA GLY A 47 -7.91 -1.22 -11.22
C GLY A 47 -7.60 -0.25 -10.10
N TYR A 48 -7.38 -0.81 -8.92
CA TYR A 48 -7.09 0.00 -7.73
C TYR A 48 -6.18 -0.73 -6.76
N ILE A 49 -5.58 0.04 -5.86
CA ILE A 49 -4.84 -0.50 -4.72
C ILE A 49 -5.26 0.31 -3.50
N THR A 50 -5.71 -0.36 -2.45
CA THR A 50 -6.05 0.29 -1.18
C THR A 50 -5.17 -0.29 -0.08
N ALA A 51 -4.55 0.59 0.69
CA ALA A 51 -3.74 0.18 1.84
C ALA A 51 -4.33 0.78 3.11
N THR A 52 -4.50 -0.05 4.12
CA THR A 52 -4.98 0.37 5.43
C THR A 52 -3.89 0.04 6.45
N LEU A 53 -3.54 1.01 7.27
CA LEU A 53 -2.45 0.89 8.22
C LEU A 53 -2.97 0.87 9.65
N CYS A 54 -2.39 -0.01 10.47
CA CYS A 54 -2.78 -0.13 11.86
C CYS A 54 -1.53 -0.43 12.69
N GLU A 55 -1.35 0.30 13.78
CA GLU A 55 -0.23 0.06 14.68
C GLU A 55 -0.56 -1.05 15.66
N GLU A 56 0.33 -2.04 15.77
CA GLU A 56 0.16 -3.16 16.69
C GLU A 56 1.48 -3.52 17.35
N LYS A 57 1.55 -3.39 18.67
CA LYS A 57 2.71 -3.82 19.45
C LYS A 57 4.04 -3.31 18.89
N GLY A 58 4.08 -2.04 18.53
CA GLY A 58 5.30 -1.43 18.02
C GLY A 58 5.60 -1.71 16.57
N LYS A 59 4.71 -2.38 15.87
CA LYS A 59 4.84 -2.64 14.43
C LYS A 59 3.64 -2.09 13.70
N THR A 60 3.77 -1.92 12.40
CA THR A 60 2.67 -1.46 11.56
C THR A 60 2.13 -2.63 10.76
N ARG A 61 0.85 -2.91 10.92
CA ARG A 61 0.17 -3.88 10.07
C ARG A 61 -0.35 -3.15 8.84
N VAL A 62 -0.09 -3.71 7.68
CA VAL A 62 -0.51 -3.14 6.41
C VAL A 62 -1.45 -4.12 5.74
N ASP A 63 -2.70 -3.71 5.57
CA ASP A 63 -3.69 -4.51 4.86
C ASP A 63 -3.82 -3.94 3.46
N LEU A 64 -3.55 -4.77 2.46
CA LEU A 64 -3.56 -4.36 1.07
C LEU A 64 -4.67 -5.07 0.33
N ALA A 65 -5.47 -4.30 -0.41
CA ALA A 65 -6.51 -4.85 -1.28
C ALA A 65 -6.28 -4.27 -2.67
N THR A 66 -6.38 -5.12 -3.69
CA THR A 66 -6.14 -4.65 -5.05
C THR A 66 -6.95 -5.42 -6.07
N GLN A 67 -7.24 -4.74 -7.17
CA GLN A 67 -7.79 -5.36 -8.37
C GLN A 67 -6.90 -4.90 -9.52
N GLU A 68 -6.44 -5.83 -10.34
CA GLU A 68 -5.56 -5.63 -11.49
C GLU A 68 -4.07 -5.48 -11.15
N TRP A 69 -3.70 -5.15 -9.91
CA TRP A 69 -2.31 -4.92 -9.55
C TRP A 69 -1.77 -5.95 -8.56
N ASP A 70 -2.27 -7.20 -8.66
CA ASP A 70 -1.93 -8.27 -7.72
C ASP A 70 -0.43 -8.53 -7.62
N TYR A 71 0.23 -8.64 -8.75
CA TYR A 71 1.67 -8.93 -8.77
C TYR A 71 2.47 -7.82 -8.09
N GLN A 72 2.15 -6.59 -8.43
CA GLN A 72 2.85 -5.42 -7.88
C GLN A 72 2.66 -5.30 -6.38
N VAL A 73 1.46 -5.58 -5.90
CA VAL A 73 1.16 -5.55 -4.47
C VAL A 73 1.91 -6.65 -3.74
N LYS A 74 1.98 -7.84 -4.30
CA LYS A 74 2.74 -8.94 -3.70
C LYS A 74 4.23 -8.59 -3.61
N GLN A 75 4.78 -7.97 -4.64
CA GLN A 75 6.18 -7.54 -4.64
C GLN A 75 6.43 -6.49 -3.57
N PHE A 76 5.54 -5.52 -3.45
CA PHE A 76 5.65 -4.48 -2.45
C PHE A 76 5.65 -5.09 -1.04
N ALA A 77 4.70 -5.96 -0.76
CA ALA A 77 4.60 -6.60 0.55
C ALA A 77 5.87 -7.39 0.89
N SER A 78 6.45 -8.04 -0.10
CA SER A 78 7.68 -8.80 0.08
C SER A 78 8.85 -7.91 0.48
N LYS A 79 8.94 -6.73 -0.10
CA LYS A 79 10.02 -5.78 0.23
C LYS A 79 9.82 -5.11 1.58
N LEU A 80 8.58 -4.99 2.00
CA LEU A 80 8.25 -4.25 3.22
C LEU A 80 8.61 -5.01 4.50
N ARG A 81 8.67 -6.30 4.43
CA ARG A 81 8.95 -7.13 5.60
C ARG A 81 10.35 -6.95 6.16
#